data_e153ccd364436ea2fabbcd478611aa61
#
_entry.id   e153ccd364436ea2fabbcd478611aa61
#
_cell.length_a   1.000
_cell.length_b   1.000
_cell.length_c   1.000
_cell.angle_alpha   90.00
_cell.angle_beta   90.00
_cell.angle_gamma   90.00
#
_symmetry.space_group_name_H-M   'P 1'
#
loop_
_entity.id
_entity.type
_entity.pdbx_description
1 polymer ?
#
loop_
_entity_poly.entity_id
_entity_poly.type
_entity_poly.pdbx_seq_one_letter_code
_entity_poly.pdbx_strand_id
1 'polypeptide(L)'
;MNSQFHIVFYIYKCYNNVDVNVITKKKRVNRMSKDEIKIPKATLKRLPLYYRFVNTLYNSNVERVSSKELSDGLQIDSATIRRDFSYFGELGKKGYGYNVNFLLNFFKTTLQQDMITKVAIIGVGNLGTALVNYNFSINDRMKITAAFDANPESIGRQIGKIEVQDMKDFEKIVDKTGIQVVILTVPGSVAQDVANRVTKAQIKGILNFTPERLNVPSGVHVHHIDLGVELQSLIFFMKNH
;
A
#
# COMPACT_ATOMS: atom_id res chain seq x y z
N MET A 1 -9.39 8.84 25.14
CA MET A 1 -8.34 7.92 24.66
C MET A 1 -8.87 6.78 23.78
N ASN A 2 -10.16 6.74 23.41
CA ASN A 2 -10.78 5.58 22.75
C ASN A 2 -11.24 5.76 21.29
N SER A 3 -11.21 6.96 20.71
CA SER A 3 -11.68 7.18 19.32
C SER A 3 -10.66 6.76 18.26
N GLN A 4 -9.37 6.92 18.53
CA GLN A 4 -8.30 6.58 17.58
C GLN A 4 -8.17 5.07 17.34
N PHE A 5 -8.35 4.25 18.37
CA PHE A 5 -8.32 2.77 18.23
C PHE A 5 -9.46 2.25 17.35
N HIS A 6 -10.64 2.88 17.39
CA HIS A 6 -11.76 2.49 16.53
C HIS A 6 -11.55 2.83 15.07
N ILE A 7 -10.89 3.96 14.78
CA ILE A 7 -10.61 4.39 13.40
C ILE A 7 -9.54 3.49 12.77
N VAL A 8 -8.47 3.18 13.51
CA VAL A 8 -7.42 2.25 13.05
C VAL A 8 -7.99 0.86 12.77
N PHE A 9 -8.87 0.38 13.64
CA PHE A 9 -9.55 -0.90 13.47
C PHE A 9 -10.51 -0.91 12.28
N TYR A 10 -11.20 0.22 12.01
CA TYR A 10 -12.09 0.37 10.88
C TYR A 10 -11.31 0.43 9.54
N ILE A 11 -10.18 1.12 9.50
CA ILE A 11 -9.29 1.15 8.33
C ILE A 11 -8.76 -0.25 8.03
N TYR A 12 -8.35 -0.99 9.06
CA TYR A 12 -7.95 -2.39 8.95
C TYR A 12 -9.05 -3.26 8.33
N LYS A 13 -10.30 -3.06 8.77
CA LYS A 13 -11.49 -3.76 8.27
C LYS A 13 -11.79 -3.42 6.80
N CYS A 14 -11.75 -2.12 6.44
CA CYS A 14 -11.98 -1.67 5.06
C CYS A 14 -10.89 -2.12 4.09
N TYR A 15 -9.66 -2.31 4.57
CA TYR A 15 -8.53 -2.74 3.74
C TYR A 15 -8.47 -4.27 3.57
N ASN A 16 -8.91 -5.04 4.57
CA ASN A 16 -8.73 -6.49 4.60
C ASN A 16 -10.01 -7.32 4.37
N ASN A 17 -11.19 -6.71 4.16
CA ASN A 17 -12.47 -7.42 3.97
C ASN A 17 -12.77 -8.50 5.05
N VAL A 18 -12.29 -8.29 6.28
CA VAL A 18 -12.43 -9.27 7.37
C VAL A 18 -13.82 -9.15 8.01
N ASP A 19 -14.57 -10.24 7.99
CA ASP A 19 -15.90 -10.35 8.59
C ASP A 19 -15.83 -10.29 10.13
N VAL A 20 -16.57 -9.36 10.75
CA VAL A 20 -16.38 -8.93 12.16
C VAL A 20 -17.08 -9.81 13.18
N ASN A 21 -17.69 -10.90 12.77
CA ASN A 21 -18.54 -11.72 13.68
C ASN A 21 -17.77 -12.60 14.69
N VAL A 22 -16.44 -12.58 14.71
CA VAL A 22 -15.64 -13.49 15.54
C VAL A 22 -15.13 -12.86 16.87
N ILE A 23 -15.15 -11.54 17.04
CA ILE A 23 -14.45 -10.90 18.19
C ILE A 23 -15.37 -10.15 19.16
N THR A 24 -16.68 -10.19 19.03
CA THR A 24 -17.57 -9.50 19.98
C THR A 24 -18.29 -10.41 20.97
N LYS A 25 -17.54 -11.16 21.76
CA LYS A 25 -18.03 -11.64 23.08
C LYS A 25 -17.24 -10.93 24.17
N LYS A 26 -17.69 -9.74 24.57
CA LYS A 26 -17.73 -9.13 25.91
C LYS A 26 -17.70 -7.59 25.85
N LYS A 27 -18.80 -6.96 26.04
CA LYS A 27 -19.25 -5.92 26.98
C LYS A 27 -20.38 -5.09 26.37
N ARG A 28 -21.54 -5.19 27.01
CA ARG A 28 -22.66 -4.25 26.82
C ARG A 28 -22.18 -2.84 27.18
N VAL A 29 -22.21 -1.94 26.19
CA VAL A 29 -22.23 -0.49 26.41
C VAL A 29 -23.28 0.11 25.48
N ASN A 30 -24.03 1.03 26.02
CA ASN A 30 -25.26 1.62 25.55
C ASN A 30 -25.32 2.05 24.07
N ARG A 31 -26.54 1.91 23.53
CA ARG A 31 -27.00 2.40 22.21
C ARG A 31 -26.69 3.90 22.05
N MET A 32 -25.77 4.19 21.10
CA MET A 32 -25.79 5.39 20.27
C MET A 32 -25.69 4.93 18.82
N SER A 33 -26.53 5.47 17.96
CA SER A 33 -26.65 5.17 16.53
C SER A 33 -25.27 5.20 15.85
N LYS A 34 -24.78 4.06 15.37
CA LYS A 34 -23.56 3.94 14.58
C LYS A 34 -23.88 4.25 13.13
N ASP A 35 -23.83 5.49 12.74
CA ASP A 35 -23.51 5.82 11.35
C ASP A 35 -22.03 5.48 11.15
N GLU A 36 -21.76 4.33 10.54
CA GLU A 36 -20.40 3.92 10.17
C GLU A 36 -19.89 4.91 9.11
N ILE A 37 -18.97 5.80 9.50
CA ILE A 37 -18.32 6.74 8.57
C ILE A 37 -17.52 5.89 7.58
N LYS A 38 -18.07 5.69 6.39
CA LYS A 38 -17.42 4.95 5.32
C LYS A 38 -16.40 5.84 4.63
N ILE A 39 -15.11 5.60 4.90
CA ILE A 39 -14.02 6.35 4.28
C ILE A 39 -13.93 5.99 2.79
N PRO A 40 -13.97 6.98 1.86
CA PRO A 40 -13.88 6.71 0.43
C PRO A 40 -12.56 6.04 0.05
N LYS A 41 -12.61 5.09 -0.89
CA LYS A 41 -11.39 4.43 -1.41
C LYS A 41 -10.35 5.42 -1.96
N ALA A 42 -10.82 6.52 -2.58
CA ALA A 42 -9.94 7.58 -3.07
C ALA A 42 -9.16 8.26 -1.95
N THR A 43 -9.79 8.51 -0.80
CA THR A 43 -9.13 9.04 0.41
C THR A 43 -8.06 8.07 0.92
N LEU A 44 -8.40 6.77 1.02
CA LEU A 44 -7.43 5.74 1.46
C LEU A 44 -6.20 5.65 0.54
N LYS A 45 -6.39 5.78 -0.78
CA LYS A 45 -5.29 5.79 -1.76
C LYS A 45 -4.34 6.99 -1.60
N ARG A 46 -4.84 8.11 -1.05
CA ARG A 46 -4.02 9.32 -0.82
C ARG A 46 -3.25 9.31 0.49
N LEU A 47 -3.64 8.47 1.46
CA LEU A 47 -2.95 8.42 2.77
C LEU A 47 -1.44 8.20 2.67
N PRO A 48 -0.92 7.29 1.83
CA PRO A 48 0.52 7.12 1.67
C PRO A 48 1.23 8.37 1.11
N LEU A 49 0.55 9.15 0.24
CA LEU A 49 1.09 10.41 -0.28
C LEU A 49 1.17 11.46 0.83
N TYR A 50 0.11 11.60 1.64
CA TYR A 50 0.11 12.48 2.80
C TYR A 50 1.21 12.12 3.79
N TYR A 51 1.34 10.84 4.12
CA TYR A 51 2.39 10.35 5.00
C TYR A 51 3.79 10.72 4.49
N ARG A 52 4.08 10.44 3.22
CA ARG A 52 5.39 10.72 2.63
C ARG A 52 5.72 12.20 2.68
N PHE A 53 4.78 13.08 2.32
CA PHE A 53 4.99 14.51 2.34
C PHE A 53 5.18 15.05 3.75
N VAL A 54 4.33 14.63 4.69
CA VAL A 54 4.45 15.02 6.11
C VAL A 54 5.77 14.54 6.71
N ASN A 55 6.25 13.36 6.32
CA ASN A 55 7.56 12.86 6.75
C ASN A 55 8.72 13.73 6.21
N THR A 56 8.62 14.22 4.98
CA THR A 56 9.59 15.17 4.44
C THR A 56 9.59 16.48 5.24
N LEU A 57 8.42 17.03 5.55
CA LEU A 57 8.29 18.24 6.38
C LEU A 57 8.89 18.03 7.78
N TYR A 58 8.62 16.87 8.40
CA TYR A 58 9.18 16.53 9.71
C TYR A 58 10.71 16.49 9.68
N ASN A 59 11.30 15.86 8.66
CA ASN A 59 12.75 15.81 8.50
C ASN A 59 13.38 17.17 8.19
N SER A 60 12.58 18.12 7.70
CA SER A 60 12.98 19.51 7.47
C SER A 60 12.70 20.40 8.68
N ASN A 61 12.37 19.83 9.86
CA ASN A 61 12.04 20.52 11.09
C ASN A 61 10.87 21.51 10.99
N VAL A 62 9.93 21.26 10.09
CA VAL A 62 8.70 22.06 9.99
C VAL A 62 7.73 21.62 11.09
N GLU A 63 7.35 22.54 11.97
CA GLU A 63 6.45 22.21 13.09
C GLU A 63 4.98 22.20 12.70
N ARG A 64 4.59 23.07 11.76
CA ARG A 64 3.20 23.26 11.34
C ARG A 64 3.09 23.38 9.83
N VAL A 65 1.96 22.93 9.32
CA VAL A 65 1.62 23.00 7.89
C VAL A 65 0.14 23.33 7.72
N SER A 66 -0.17 24.21 6.79
CA SER A 66 -1.56 24.53 6.39
C SER A 66 -2.07 23.58 5.31
N SER A 67 -3.40 23.53 5.12
CA SER A 67 -3.98 22.79 3.98
C SER A 67 -3.57 23.39 2.62
N LYS A 68 -3.18 24.65 2.57
CA LYS A 68 -2.67 25.30 1.35
C LYS A 68 -1.26 24.80 1.03
N GLU A 69 -0.34 24.82 1.98
CA GLU A 69 1.02 24.29 1.80
C GLU A 69 1.02 22.79 1.47
N LEU A 70 0.12 22.00 2.09
CA LEU A 70 -0.09 20.60 1.69
C LEU A 70 -0.59 20.51 0.23
N SER A 71 -1.51 21.38 -0.18
CA SER A 71 -2.05 21.44 -1.54
C SER A 71 -0.96 21.78 -2.56
N ASP A 72 -0.16 22.79 -2.27
CA ASP A 72 0.93 23.26 -3.13
C ASP A 72 2.00 22.16 -3.32
N GLY A 73 2.35 21.46 -2.25
CA GLY A 73 3.36 20.40 -2.28
C GLY A 73 2.87 19.07 -2.88
N LEU A 74 1.59 18.75 -2.75
CA LEU A 74 1.01 17.48 -3.20
C LEU A 74 0.26 17.58 -4.51
N GLN A 75 -0.01 18.80 -5.00
CA GLN A 75 -0.86 19.07 -6.16
C GLN A 75 -2.26 18.45 -6.01
N ILE A 76 -2.80 18.50 -4.79
CA ILE A 76 -4.14 18.06 -4.43
C ILE A 76 -4.89 19.27 -3.88
N ASP A 77 -6.10 19.52 -4.36
CA ASP A 77 -6.90 20.65 -3.91
C ASP A 77 -7.05 20.69 -2.37
N SER A 78 -6.89 21.87 -1.78
CA SER A 78 -6.91 22.06 -0.33
C SER A 78 -8.25 21.71 0.32
N ALA A 79 -9.37 21.83 -0.41
CA ALA A 79 -10.68 21.40 0.07
C ALA A 79 -10.77 19.87 0.10
N THR A 80 -10.17 19.19 -0.89
CA THR A 80 -10.04 17.73 -0.90
C THR A 80 -9.23 17.24 0.29
N ILE A 81 -8.09 17.87 0.58
CA ILE A 81 -7.25 17.51 1.76
C ILE A 81 -8.02 17.69 3.06
N ARG A 82 -8.72 18.82 3.24
CA ARG A 82 -9.55 19.07 4.42
C ARG A 82 -10.66 18.03 4.57
N ARG A 83 -11.31 17.67 3.46
CA ARG A 83 -12.35 16.66 3.44
C ARG A 83 -11.79 15.28 3.77
N ASP A 84 -10.65 14.91 3.19
CA ASP A 84 -9.99 13.64 3.51
C ASP A 84 -9.65 13.54 5.01
N PHE A 85 -9.08 14.60 5.56
CA PHE A 85 -8.70 14.62 6.98
C PHE A 85 -9.92 14.58 7.91
N SER A 86 -11.05 15.18 7.50
CA SER A 86 -12.27 15.19 8.30
C SER A 86 -12.86 13.80 8.56
N TYR A 87 -12.59 12.82 7.70
CA TYR A 87 -12.99 11.42 7.95
C TYR A 87 -12.31 10.78 9.16
N PHE A 88 -11.18 11.35 9.60
CA PHE A 88 -10.37 10.83 10.70
C PHE A 88 -10.52 11.66 12.00
N GLY A 89 -11.42 12.61 12.02
CA GLY A 89 -11.65 13.50 13.14
C GLY A 89 -10.85 14.81 13.06
N GLU A 90 -10.62 15.45 14.21
CA GLU A 90 -9.92 16.73 14.27
C GLU A 90 -8.40 16.55 14.24
N LEU A 91 -7.82 16.52 13.02
CA LEU A 91 -6.35 16.46 12.84
C LEU A 91 -5.68 17.83 12.92
N GLY A 92 -6.45 18.94 12.92
CA GLY A 92 -5.95 20.30 13.01
C GLY A 92 -7.00 21.28 13.49
N LYS A 93 -6.61 22.53 13.75
CA LYS A 93 -7.51 23.60 14.19
C LYS A 93 -7.63 24.67 13.11
N LYS A 94 -8.85 25.20 12.92
CA LYS A 94 -9.10 26.32 12.00
C LYS A 94 -8.19 27.52 12.35
N GLY A 95 -7.50 28.03 11.37
CA GLY A 95 -6.58 29.17 11.52
C GLY A 95 -5.17 28.81 12.01
N TYR A 96 -4.97 27.60 12.58
CA TYR A 96 -3.67 27.17 13.11
C TYR A 96 -2.98 26.10 12.24
N GLY A 97 -3.70 25.51 11.27
CA GLY A 97 -3.18 24.41 10.46
C GLY A 97 -3.01 23.11 11.26
N TYR A 98 -2.11 22.27 10.80
CA TYR A 98 -1.83 20.94 11.33
C TYR A 98 -0.45 20.91 11.98
N ASN A 99 -0.34 20.24 13.13
CA ASN A 99 0.96 19.93 13.71
C ASN A 99 1.60 18.77 12.95
N VAL A 100 2.81 18.96 12.42
CA VAL A 100 3.49 17.97 11.55
C VAL A 100 3.82 16.70 12.30
N ASN A 101 4.31 16.77 13.54
CA ASN A 101 4.63 15.59 14.34
C ASN A 101 3.36 14.76 14.67
N PHE A 102 2.26 15.47 14.99
CA PHE A 102 0.97 14.81 15.23
C PHE A 102 0.45 14.09 13.98
N LEU A 103 0.46 14.76 12.81
CA LEU A 103 0.07 14.15 11.53
C LEU A 103 0.94 12.96 11.19
N LEU A 104 2.26 13.08 11.37
CA LEU A 104 3.19 12.00 11.08
C LEU A 104 2.87 10.75 11.91
N ASN A 105 2.68 10.92 13.21
CA ASN A 105 2.34 9.81 14.10
C ASN A 105 0.97 9.22 13.79
N PHE A 106 0.00 10.08 13.47
CA PHE A 106 -1.32 9.63 13.02
C PHE A 106 -1.23 8.75 11.76
N PHE A 107 -0.52 9.21 10.72
CA PHE A 107 -0.37 8.43 9.50
C PHE A 107 0.47 7.17 9.69
N LYS A 108 1.53 7.21 10.52
CA LYS A 108 2.31 6.01 10.88
C LYS A 108 1.42 4.92 11.46
N THR A 109 0.58 5.29 12.44
CA THR A 109 -0.33 4.34 13.09
C THR A 109 -1.43 3.87 12.12
N THR A 110 -2.01 4.79 11.35
CA THR A 110 -3.09 4.48 10.40
C THR A 110 -2.63 3.56 9.28
N LEU A 111 -1.43 3.76 8.75
CA LEU A 111 -0.83 2.94 7.71
C LEU A 111 -0.09 1.71 8.26
N GLN A 112 -0.20 1.44 9.57
CA GLN A 112 0.49 0.33 10.25
C GLN A 112 1.98 0.28 9.94
N GLN A 113 2.61 1.46 9.87
CA GLN A 113 4.02 1.59 9.53
C GLN A 113 4.96 1.09 10.66
N ASP A 114 4.45 0.35 11.64
CA ASP A 114 5.23 -0.18 12.77
C ASP A 114 5.84 -1.57 12.50
N MET A 115 5.44 -2.22 11.40
CA MET A 115 5.91 -3.54 11.02
C MET A 115 6.57 -3.54 9.64
N ILE A 116 7.66 -4.29 9.49
CA ILE A 116 8.30 -4.48 8.18
C ILE A 116 7.46 -5.46 7.36
N THR A 117 6.94 -4.99 6.24
CA THR A 117 6.25 -5.82 5.25
C THR A 117 7.28 -6.44 4.31
N LYS A 118 7.40 -7.77 4.34
CA LYS A 118 8.26 -8.52 3.42
C LYS A 118 7.54 -8.72 2.10
N VAL A 119 8.25 -8.44 1.02
CA VAL A 119 7.75 -8.49 -0.35
C VAL A 119 8.60 -9.45 -1.17
N ALA A 120 7.99 -10.22 -2.07
CA ALA A 120 8.70 -10.95 -3.10
C ALA A 120 8.45 -10.35 -4.47
N ILE A 121 9.40 -10.54 -5.38
CA ILE A 121 9.21 -10.29 -6.81
C ILE A 121 9.12 -11.63 -7.55
N ILE A 122 8.19 -11.73 -8.49
CA ILE A 122 8.02 -12.89 -9.35
C ILE A 122 8.16 -12.44 -10.81
N GLY A 123 9.16 -13.00 -11.49
CA GLY A 123 9.63 -12.59 -12.79
C GLY A 123 10.79 -11.57 -12.68
N VAL A 124 12.01 -11.99 -12.96
CA VAL A 124 13.20 -11.14 -12.88
C VAL A 124 13.78 -10.76 -14.26
N GLY A 125 12.88 -10.51 -15.20
CA GLY A 125 13.22 -9.82 -16.44
C GLY A 125 13.71 -8.38 -16.20
N ASN A 126 13.70 -7.55 -17.21
CA ASN A 126 14.21 -6.16 -17.10
C ASN A 126 13.52 -5.36 -15.99
N LEU A 127 12.18 -5.36 -15.97
CA LEU A 127 11.40 -4.62 -14.97
C LEU A 127 11.58 -5.19 -13.57
N GLY A 128 11.48 -6.53 -13.41
CA GLY A 128 11.64 -7.16 -12.10
C GLY A 128 13.02 -6.92 -11.51
N THR A 129 14.08 -7.04 -12.34
CA THR A 129 15.46 -6.73 -11.93
C THR A 129 15.60 -5.26 -11.49
N ALA A 130 15.02 -4.33 -12.25
CA ALA A 130 15.04 -2.92 -11.89
C ALA A 130 14.33 -2.66 -10.56
N LEU A 131 13.18 -3.30 -10.32
CA LEU A 131 12.42 -3.16 -9.07
C LEU A 131 13.13 -3.80 -7.87
N VAL A 132 13.86 -4.92 -8.04
CA VAL A 132 14.70 -5.48 -6.95
C VAL A 132 15.77 -4.48 -6.53
N ASN A 133 16.39 -3.79 -7.49
CA ASN A 133 17.42 -2.78 -7.23
C ASN A 133 16.83 -1.43 -6.79
N TYR A 134 15.51 -1.23 -6.98
CA TYR A 134 14.87 0.00 -6.58
C TYR A 134 14.85 0.11 -5.06
N ASN A 135 15.42 1.19 -4.55
CA ASN A 135 15.45 1.45 -3.13
C ASN A 135 14.07 1.93 -2.64
N PHE A 136 13.22 0.98 -2.21
CA PHE A 136 11.96 1.32 -1.52
C PHE A 136 12.17 1.93 -0.13
N SER A 137 13.42 2.16 0.29
CA SER A 137 13.81 2.59 1.64
C SER A 137 13.48 4.05 1.99
N ILE A 138 12.70 4.74 1.15
CA ILE A 138 12.02 5.99 1.59
C ILE A 138 11.11 5.69 2.80
N ASN A 139 10.71 4.42 2.96
CA ASN A 139 10.12 3.87 4.19
C ASN A 139 10.84 2.56 4.49
N ASP A 140 11.67 2.49 5.51
CA ASP A 140 12.39 1.29 5.99
C ASP A 140 11.50 0.05 6.30
N ARG A 141 10.23 0.09 5.91
CA ARG A 141 9.17 -0.82 6.32
C ARG A 141 8.58 -1.69 5.21
N MET A 142 8.99 -1.48 3.98
CA MET A 142 8.76 -2.42 2.88
C MET A 142 10.12 -2.92 2.40
N LYS A 143 10.32 -4.24 2.43
CA LYS A 143 11.58 -4.83 2.03
C LYS A 143 11.34 -5.96 1.06
N ILE A 144 11.95 -5.86 -0.12
CA ILE A 144 12.04 -7.01 -1.02
C ILE A 144 13.03 -7.97 -0.38
N THR A 145 12.56 -9.18 -0.07
CA THR A 145 13.33 -10.19 0.66
C THR A 145 13.54 -11.47 -0.16
N ALA A 146 12.82 -11.62 -1.28
CA ALA A 146 12.96 -12.75 -2.18
C ALA A 146 12.65 -12.34 -3.62
N ALA A 147 13.26 -13.03 -4.57
CA ALA A 147 12.98 -12.91 -6.00
C ALA A 147 12.86 -14.32 -6.58
N PHE A 148 11.88 -14.52 -7.49
CA PHE A 148 11.58 -15.80 -8.08
C PHE A 148 11.49 -15.70 -9.60
N ASP A 149 11.95 -16.73 -10.29
CA ASP A 149 11.74 -16.91 -11.71
C ASP A 149 11.52 -18.39 -12.04
N ALA A 150 10.95 -18.65 -13.22
CA ALA A 150 10.84 -19.99 -13.78
C ALA A 150 11.93 -20.30 -14.83
N ASN A 151 12.62 -19.26 -15.33
CA ASN A 151 13.70 -19.42 -16.30
C ASN A 151 14.97 -19.93 -15.62
N PRO A 152 15.48 -21.13 -16.01
CA PRO A 152 16.71 -21.69 -15.44
C PRO A 152 17.92 -20.75 -15.53
N GLU A 153 18.02 -19.91 -16.57
CA GLU A 153 19.13 -18.95 -16.73
C GLU A 153 19.08 -17.81 -15.69
N SER A 154 17.92 -17.56 -15.14
CA SER A 154 17.73 -16.52 -14.10
C SER A 154 17.95 -17.05 -12.69
N ILE A 155 17.69 -18.35 -12.47
CA ILE A 155 17.79 -18.99 -11.16
C ILE A 155 19.24 -19.01 -10.69
N GLY A 156 19.47 -18.68 -9.42
CA GLY A 156 20.80 -18.57 -8.82
C GLY A 156 21.51 -17.24 -9.08
N ARG A 157 20.98 -16.41 -10.00
CA ARG A 157 21.57 -15.08 -10.27
C ARG A 157 21.41 -14.17 -9.04
N GLN A 158 22.44 -13.41 -8.73
CA GLN A 158 22.40 -12.39 -7.68
C GLN A 158 21.91 -11.04 -8.24
N ILE A 159 20.89 -10.46 -7.60
CA ILE A 159 20.41 -9.10 -7.88
C ILE A 159 20.55 -8.30 -6.57
N GLY A 160 21.59 -7.48 -6.49
CA GLY A 160 21.95 -6.82 -5.23
C GLY A 160 22.29 -7.87 -4.14
N LYS A 161 21.51 -7.90 -3.08
CA LYS A 161 21.66 -8.86 -1.96
C LYS A 161 20.72 -10.07 -2.05
N ILE A 162 19.95 -10.19 -3.13
CA ILE A 162 18.91 -11.21 -3.28
C ILE A 162 19.33 -12.19 -4.37
N GLU A 163 19.35 -13.46 -4.02
CA GLU A 163 19.50 -14.57 -4.96
C GLU A 163 18.14 -14.92 -5.56
N VAL A 164 18.08 -15.08 -6.87
CA VAL A 164 16.87 -15.51 -7.58
C VAL A 164 16.60 -16.98 -7.31
N GLN A 165 15.45 -17.28 -6.74
CA GLN A 165 15.02 -18.63 -6.39
C GLN A 165 14.16 -19.24 -7.51
N ASP A 166 14.17 -20.57 -7.61
CA ASP A 166 13.23 -21.28 -8.49
C ASP A 166 11.79 -21.08 -7.97
N MET A 167 10.90 -20.79 -8.91
CA MET A 167 9.47 -20.69 -8.59
C MET A 167 8.92 -21.98 -7.94
N LYS A 168 9.56 -23.14 -8.14
CA LYS A 168 9.17 -24.41 -7.50
C LYS A 168 9.24 -24.36 -5.97
N ASP A 169 10.17 -23.56 -5.41
CA ASP A 169 10.36 -23.40 -3.97
C ASP A 169 9.52 -22.27 -3.35
N PHE A 170 8.66 -21.64 -4.13
CA PHE A 170 7.91 -20.43 -3.73
C PHE A 170 7.16 -20.63 -2.42
N GLU A 171 6.31 -21.64 -2.33
CA GLU A 171 5.46 -21.90 -1.16
C GLU A 171 6.29 -22.13 0.10
N LYS A 172 7.33 -22.93 0.01
CA LYS A 172 8.25 -23.24 1.11
C LYS A 172 8.96 -22.00 1.64
N ILE A 173 9.38 -21.10 0.71
CA ILE A 173 10.09 -19.87 1.08
C ILE A 173 9.11 -18.87 1.69
N VAL A 174 7.91 -18.73 1.14
CA VAL A 174 6.85 -17.85 1.67
C VAL A 174 6.47 -18.26 3.10
N ASP A 175 6.22 -19.53 3.35
CA ASP A 175 5.89 -20.05 4.68
C ASP A 175 7.01 -19.76 5.69
N LYS A 176 8.27 -20.00 5.30
CA LYS A 176 9.44 -19.76 6.17
C LYS A 176 9.69 -18.28 6.45
N THR A 177 9.46 -17.41 5.47
CA THR A 177 9.84 -15.99 5.55
C THR A 177 8.70 -15.09 5.99
N GLY A 178 7.45 -15.54 5.89
CA GLY A 178 6.26 -14.73 6.19
C GLY A 178 6.00 -13.61 5.19
N ILE A 179 6.35 -13.81 3.92
CA ILE A 179 6.04 -12.88 2.83
C ILE A 179 4.52 -12.85 2.63
N GLN A 180 3.94 -11.66 2.56
CA GLN A 180 2.49 -11.45 2.39
C GLN A 180 2.13 -10.70 1.11
N VAL A 181 3.10 -10.08 0.45
CA VAL A 181 2.90 -9.27 -0.74
C VAL A 181 3.85 -9.72 -1.83
N VAL A 182 3.35 -9.79 -3.06
CA VAL A 182 4.17 -10.06 -4.25
C VAL A 182 4.06 -8.93 -5.26
N ILE A 183 5.14 -8.67 -5.96
CA ILE A 183 5.18 -7.83 -7.16
C ILE A 183 5.27 -8.80 -8.34
N LEU A 184 4.33 -8.70 -9.28
CA LEU A 184 4.22 -9.60 -10.42
C LEU A 184 4.68 -8.88 -11.69
N THR A 185 5.74 -9.38 -12.28
CA THR A 185 6.42 -8.81 -13.48
C THR A 185 6.72 -9.90 -14.52
N VAL A 186 5.84 -10.90 -14.61
CA VAL A 186 5.90 -11.99 -15.56
C VAL A 186 5.20 -11.62 -16.89
N PRO A 187 5.40 -12.37 -17.98
CA PRO A 187 4.60 -12.21 -19.20
C PRO A 187 3.10 -12.40 -18.93
N GLY A 188 2.24 -11.64 -19.64
CA GLY A 188 0.78 -11.70 -19.47
C GLY A 188 0.22 -13.12 -19.64
N SER A 189 0.75 -13.91 -20.60
CA SER A 189 0.32 -15.27 -20.87
C SER A 189 0.38 -16.24 -19.67
N VAL A 190 1.21 -15.98 -18.68
CA VAL A 190 1.36 -16.81 -17.46
C VAL A 190 0.89 -16.12 -16.19
N ALA A 191 0.46 -14.85 -16.29
CA ALA A 191 0.14 -14.02 -15.13
C ALA A 191 -0.96 -14.61 -14.25
N GLN A 192 -2.05 -15.14 -14.85
CA GLN A 192 -3.16 -15.71 -14.11
C GLN A 192 -2.76 -17.02 -13.40
N ASP A 193 -1.96 -17.87 -14.03
CA ASP A 193 -1.51 -19.13 -13.42
C ASP A 193 -0.60 -18.85 -12.23
N VAL A 194 0.30 -17.87 -12.36
CA VAL A 194 1.15 -17.44 -11.25
C VAL A 194 0.28 -16.83 -10.14
N ALA A 195 -0.71 -15.99 -10.46
CA ALA A 195 -1.63 -15.44 -9.46
C ALA A 195 -2.40 -16.55 -8.72
N ASN A 196 -2.90 -17.55 -9.42
CA ASN A 196 -3.57 -18.71 -8.82
C ASN A 196 -2.65 -19.45 -7.84
N ARG A 197 -1.38 -19.58 -8.20
CA ARG A 197 -0.38 -20.23 -7.35
C ARG A 197 -0.07 -19.42 -6.09
N VAL A 198 0.24 -18.14 -6.24
CA VAL A 198 0.62 -17.29 -5.10
C VAL A 198 -0.51 -17.08 -4.11
N THR A 199 -1.75 -17.05 -4.58
CA THR A 199 -2.92 -16.93 -3.70
C THR A 199 -3.14 -18.17 -2.83
N LYS A 200 -2.74 -19.36 -3.26
CA LYS A 200 -2.74 -20.58 -2.45
C LYS A 200 -1.69 -20.54 -1.32
N ALA A 201 -0.60 -19.82 -1.50
CA ALA A 201 0.46 -19.63 -0.50
C ALA A 201 0.19 -18.49 0.48
N GLN A 202 -1.07 -18.15 0.74
CA GLN A 202 -1.50 -17.13 1.71
C GLN A 202 -1.01 -15.70 1.42
N ILE A 203 -0.64 -15.39 0.18
CA ILE A 203 -0.34 -14.02 -0.25
C ILE A 203 -1.63 -13.20 -0.18
N LYS A 204 -1.54 -12.01 0.46
CA LYS A 204 -2.67 -11.11 0.67
C LYS A 204 -2.69 -9.92 -0.28
N GLY A 205 -1.55 -9.59 -0.87
CA GLY A 205 -1.42 -8.45 -1.78
C GLY A 205 -0.61 -8.78 -3.03
N ILE A 206 -1.09 -8.33 -4.19
CA ILE A 206 -0.41 -8.45 -5.47
C ILE A 206 -0.30 -7.08 -6.11
N LEU A 207 0.92 -6.60 -6.33
CA LEU A 207 1.19 -5.45 -7.17
C LEU A 207 1.46 -5.96 -8.58
N ASN A 208 0.47 -5.83 -9.47
CA ASN A 208 0.50 -6.43 -10.80
C ASN A 208 0.97 -5.42 -11.86
N PHE A 209 2.13 -5.69 -12.47
CA PHE A 209 2.66 -4.95 -13.59
C PHE A 209 2.41 -5.62 -14.95
N THR A 210 1.69 -6.74 -14.96
CA THR A 210 1.31 -7.38 -16.23
C THR A 210 0.10 -6.67 -16.84
N PRO A 211 -0.10 -6.75 -18.16
CA PRO A 211 -1.27 -6.14 -18.80
C PRO A 211 -2.58 -6.88 -18.45
N GLU A 212 -2.49 -8.06 -17.86
CA GLU A 212 -3.65 -8.91 -17.58
C GLU A 212 -4.38 -8.49 -16.29
N ARG A 213 -5.71 -8.51 -16.34
CA ARG A 213 -6.53 -8.36 -15.15
C ARG A 213 -6.66 -9.71 -14.45
N LEU A 214 -6.10 -9.78 -13.25
CA LEU A 214 -6.08 -11.01 -12.47
C LEU A 214 -7.41 -11.25 -11.77
N ASN A 215 -7.89 -12.48 -11.85
CA ASN A 215 -9.01 -12.98 -11.06
C ASN A 215 -8.45 -13.71 -9.83
N VAL A 216 -8.77 -13.20 -8.64
CA VAL A 216 -8.24 -13.72 -7.37
C VAL A 216 -9.37 -13.95 -6.36
N PRO A 217 -9.20 -14.85 -5.37
CA PRO A 217 -10.17 -15.05 -4.30
C PRO A 217 -10.45 -13.77 -3.50
N SER A 218 -11.65 -13.71 -2.92
CA SER A 218 -12.00 -12.65 -1.97
C SER A 218 -11.00 -12.65 -0.80
N GLY A 219 -10.47 -11.47 -0.45
CA GLY A 219 -9.45 -11.33 0.59
C GLY A 219 -8.02 -11.14 0.06
N VAL A 220 -7.78 -11.35 -1.24
CA VAL A 220 -6.53 -10.96 -1.89
C VAL A 220 -6.72 -9.61 -2.59
N HIS A 221 -5.84 -8.66 -2.27
CA HIS A 221 -5.87 -7.34 -2.88
C HIS A 221 -4.94 -7.28 -4.08
N VAL A 222 -5.49 -6.93 -5.26
CA VAL A 222 -4.68 -6.70 -6.47
C VAL A 222 -4.68 -5.21 -6.79
N HIS A 223 -3.49 -4.65 -6.95
CA HIS A 223 -3.31 -3.32 -7.52
C HIS A 223 -2.61 -3.44 -8.86
N HIS A 224 -3.28 -2.98 -9.92
CA HIS A 224 -2.76 -3.01 -11.29
C HIS A 224 -2.01 -1.71 -11.59
N ILE A 225 -0.84 -1.83 -12.17
CA ILE A 225 -0.03 -0.74 -12.70
C ILE A 225 0.22 -1.03 -14.18
N ASP A 226 -0.45 -0.29 -15.05
CA ASP A 226 -0.27 -0.37 -16.48
C ASP A 226 0.42 0.92 -16.97
N LEU A 227 1.73 0.83 -17.18
CA LEU A 227 2.53 1.98 -17.63
C LEU A 227 2.11 2.48 -19.02
N GLY A 228 1.55 1.60 -19.86
CA GLY A 228 1.03 1.97 -21.18
C GLY A 228 -0.21 2.85 -21.04
N VAL A 229 -1.14 2.48 -20.18
CA VAL A 229 -2.35 3.27 -19.89
C VAL A 229 -1.99 4.61 -19.27
N GLU A 230 -1.05 4.64 -18.32
CA GLU A 230 -0.59 5.90 -17.70
C GLU A 230 0.04 6.83 -18.75
N LEU A 231 0.89 6.30 -19.64
CA LEU A 231 1.51 7.07 -20.73
C LEU A 231 0.45 7.57 -21.73
N GLN A 232 -0.51 6.74 -22.11
CA GLN A 232 -1.61 7.14 -23.00
C GLN A 232 -2.45 8.25 -22.38
N SER A 233 -2.73 8.17 -21.09
CA SER A 233 -3.45 9.21 -20.34
C SER A 233 -2.70 10.54 -20.38
N LEU A 234 -1.38 10.51 -20.13
CA LEU A 234 -0.52 11.70 -20.23
C LEU A 234 -0.56 12.30 -21.63
N ILE A 235 -0.41 11.50 -22.68
CA ILE A 235 -0.45 11.96 -24.07
C ILE A 235 -1.80 12.58 -24.41
N PHE A 236 -2.90 11.99 -23.91
CA PHE A 236 -4.24 12.55 -24.11
C PHE A 236 -4.38 13.94 -23.49
N PHE A 237 -3.93 14.13 -22.24
CA PHE A 237 -3.96 15.43 -21.58
C PHE A 237 -3.08 16.47 -22.28
N MET A 238 -1.89 16.09 -22.72
CA MET A 238 -1.01 17.00 -23.49
C MET A 238 -1.62 17.53 -24.79
N LYS A 239 -2.49 16.74 -25.43
CA LYS A 239 -3.11 17.12 -26.71
C LYS A 239 -4.40 17.94 -26.55
N ASN A 240 -5.00 17.95 -25.35
CA ASN A 240 -6.28 18.56 -25.09
C ASN A 240 -6.22 19.76 -24.13
N HIS A 241 -5.01 20.18 -23.76
CA HIS A 241 -4.66 21.39 -23.03
C HIS A 241 -3.58 22.18 -23.78
#